data_0209577a3015182d6482c97880571ca9
#
_entry.id   0209577a3015182d6482c97880571ca9
#
_cell.length_a   1.000
_cell.length_b   1.000
_cell.length_c   1.000
_cell.angle_alpha   90.00
_cell.angle_beta   90.00
_cell.angle_gamma   90.00
#
_symmetry.space_group_name_H-M   'P 1'
#
loop_
_entity.id
_entity.type
_entity.pdbx_description
1 polymer ?
#
loop_
_entity_poly.entity_id
_entity_poly.type
_entity_poly.pdbx_seq_one_letter_code
_entity_poly.pdbx_strand_id
1 'polypeptide(L)'
;DEQEMITRPKDKNIEEEIYVVFDIETTGFDPYNDKIIEIGAIKLKGREVIDKFSTFINPEVTIPQVIIDLTKITDDIVKDAPKIEEVLPQFLEFCENTTIVAHNAKFDVGFITQKAKQQNLEYTPSVIDTLHWAKVLLTDLKRYNLKALSNYFKVSLDNHHRAIDDALATSEVFQKLLSMILSRGVLKLTEINEQIQTNVQNADTFNVMILVKNQEGLRDMY
;
A
#
# COMPACT_ATOMS: atom_id res chain seq x y z
N ASP A 1 -2.18 19.71 6.99
CA ASP A 1 -0.93 19.34 6.29
C ASP A 1 -1.31 18.67 4.97
N GLU A 2 -0.90 19.28 3.85
CA GLU A 2 -1.10 18.68 2.53
C GLU A 2 -0.25 17.40 2.47
N GLN A 3 -0.89 16.28 2.16
CA GLN A 3 -0.18 15.00 2.02
C GLN A 3 0.65 15.01 0.74
N GLU A 4 1.94 14.71 0.84
CA GLU A 4 2.83 14.59 -0.32
C GLU A 4 2.43 13.40 -1.20
N MET A 5 2.54 13.56 -2.52
CA MET A 5 2.32 12.48 -3.49
C MET A 5 3.35 11.34 -3.34
N ILE A 6 4.57 11.69 -2.97
CA ILE A 6 5.66 10.77 -2.66
C ILE A 6 6.49 11.33 -1.50
N THR A 7 6.75 10.51 -0.49
CA THR A 7 7.65 10.87 0.61
C THR A 7 9.08 10.46 0.28
N ARG A 8 10.05 11.30 0.63
CA ARG A 8 11.49 11.06 0.40
C ARG A 8 11.81 10.60 -1.04
N PRO A 9 11.38 11.35 -2.08
CA PRO A 9 11.63 10.97 -3.46
C PRO A 9 13.12 10.92 -3.76
N LYS A 10 13.53 9.91 -4.51
CA LYS A 10 14.90 9.82 -5.04
C LYS A 10 15.02 10.64 -6.33
N ASP A 11 16.21 11.18 -6.62
CA ASP A 11 16.50 11.82 -7.92
C ASP A 11 16.70 10.72 -8.98
N LYS A 12 15.61 10.15 -9.45
CA LYS A 12 15.61 9.06 -10.42
C LYS A 12 14.44 9.19 -11.39
N ASN A 13 14.63 8.71 -12.61
CA ASN A 13 13.58 8.63 -13.60
C ASN A 13 12.48 7.66 -13.13
N ILE A 14 11.23 8.05 -13.30
CA ILE A 14 10.05 7.26 -12.91
C ILE A 14 10.05 5.86 -13.57
N GLU A 15 10.43 5.76 -14.85
CA GLU A 15 10.43 4.49 -15.58
C GLU A 15 11.65 3.59 -15.27
N GLU A 16 12.69 4.15 -14.66
CA GLU A 16 13.90 3.41 -14.26
C GLU A 16 13.86 2.96 -12.80
N GLU A 17 12.94 3.52 -12.00
CA GLU A 17 12.80 3.17 -10.60
C GLU A 17 12.30 1.73 -10.44
N ILE A 18 12.76 1.12 -9.36
CA ILE A 18 12.24 -0.17 -8.89
C ILE A 18 11.23 0.11 -7.78
N TYR A 19 10.03 -0.38 -7.94
CA TYR A 19 8.95 -0.25 -6.99
C TYR A 19 8.67 -1.58 -6.32
N VAL A 20 8.38 -1.57 -5.02
CA VAL A 20 7.79 -2.70 -4.30
C VAL A 20 6.39 -2.32 -3.88
N VAL A 21 5.41 -2.92 -4.53
CA VAL A 21 3.99 -2.78 -4.20
C VAL A 21 3.64 -3.90 -3.25
N PHE A 22 3.18 -3.57 -2.04
CA PHE A 22 2.91 -4.58 -1.03
C PHE A 22 1.62 -4.33 -0.27
N ASP A 23 1.13 -5.39 0.32
CA ASP A 23 -0.02 -5.45 1.20
C ASP A 23 0.26 -6.40 2.35
N ILE A 24 -0.38 -6.20 3.50
CA ILE A 24 -0.26 -7.07 4.67
C ILE A 24 -1.63 -7.46 5.21
N GLU A 25 -1.71 -8.65 5.81
CA GLU A 25 -2.81 -9.03 6.65
C GLU A 25 -2.34 -9.07 8.12
N THR A 26 -3.21 -8.67 9.04
CA THR A 26 -2.88 -8.47 10.45
C THR A 26 -3.95 -9.03 11.37
N THR A 27 -3.63 -9.22 12.65
CA THR A 27 -4.61 -9.64 13.68
C THR A 27 -5.53 -8.50 14.14
N GLY A 28 -5.23 -7.25 13.75
CA GLY A 28 -6.00 -6.06 14.12
C GLY A 28 -5.38 -4.79 13.53
N PHE A 29 -5.72 -3.64 14.07
CA PHE A 29 -5.40 -2.33 13.48
C PHE A 29 -4.29 -1.56 14.22
N ASP A 30 -3.83 -2.05 15.36
CA ASP A 30 -2.81 -1.39 16.18
C ASP A 30 -1.42 -1.96 15.88
N PRO A 31 -0.52 -1.21 15.21
CA PRO A 31 0.81 -1.68 14.86
C PRO A 31 1.70 -2.00 16.08
N TYR A 32 1.37 -1.49 17.26
CA TYR A 32 2.12 -1.79 18.50
C TYR A 32 1.75 -3.16 19.09
N ASN A 33 0.47 -3.47 19.15
CA ASN A 33 -0.06 -4.63 19.85
C ASN A 33 -0.43 -5.78 18.91
N ASP A 34 -0.94 -5.44 17.71
CA ASP A 34 -1.35 -6.45 16.74
C ASP A 34 -0.16 -7.02 15.95
N LYS A 35 -0.40 -8.15 15.31
CA LYS A 35 0.61 -8.95 14.63
C LYS A 35 0.34 -9.00 13.13
N ILE A 36 1.40 -9.08 12.33
CA ILE A 36 1.32 -9.38 10.89
C ILE A 36 1.18 -10.89 10.74
N ILE A 37 0.25 -11.33 9.89
CA ILE A 37 -0.01 -12.75 9.61
C ILE A 37 0.26 -13.13 8.15
N GLU A 38 0.33 -12.17 7.22
CA GLU A 38 0.73 -12.38 5.83
C GLU A 38 1.39 -11.10 5.29
N ILE A 39 2.42 -11.27 4.45
CA ILE A 39 2.99 -10.21 3.61
C ILE A 39 2.96 -10.69 2.17
N GLY A 40 2.42 -9.86 1.28
CA GLY A 40 2.46 -10.07 -0.16
C GLY A 40 3.05 -8.84 -0.86
N ALA A 41 4.02 -9.04 -1.76
CA ALA A 41 4.67 -7.95 -2.46
C ALA A 41 5.01 -8.31 -3.89
N ILE A 42 4.90 -7.32 -4.77
CA ILE A 42 5.25 -7.38 -6.19
C ILE A 42 6.36 -6.35 -6.45
N LYS A 43 7.48 -6.80 -6.98
CA LYS A 43 8.58 -5.91 -7.39
C LYS A 43 8.44 -5.58 -8.87
N LEU A 44 8.41 -4.30 -9.18
CA LEU A 44 8.29 -3.76 -10.53
C LEU A 44 9.55 -2.98 -10.91
N LYS A 45 10.00 -3.12 -12.15
CA LYS A 45 10.90 -2.17 -12.79
C LYS A 45 10.13 -1.48 -13.92
N GLY A 46 9.88 -0.19 -13.77
CA GLY A 46 8.93 0.49 -14.65
C GLY A 46 7.57 -0.20 -14.58
N ARG A 47 7.19 -0.89 -15.64
CA ARG A 47 5.90 -1.62 -15.76
C ARG A 47 6.03 -3.14 -15.74
N GLU A 48 7.25 -3.66 -15.65
CA GLU A 48 7.53 -5.09 -15.66
C GLU A 48 7.60 -5.65 -14.25
N VAL A 49 6.91 -6.76 -14.01
CA VAL A 49 7.04 -7.53 -12.77
C VAL A 49 8.35 -8.31 -12.85
N ILE A 50 9.29 -8.01 -11.96
CA ILE A 50 10.62 -8.63 -11.93
C ILE A 50 10.81 -9.63 -10.78
N ASP A 51 10.01 -9.52 -9.70
CA ASP A 51 10.08 -10.43 -8.56
C ASP A 51 8.79 -10.38 -7.73
N LYS A 52 8.60 -11.38 -6.85
CA LYS A 52 7.49 -11.48 -5.90
C LYS A 52 7.98 -11.96 -4.55
N PHE A 53 7.34 -11.46 -3.49
CA PHE A 53 7.52 -11.92 -2.13
C PHE A 53 6.16 -12.27 -1.54
N SER A 54 6.01 -13.48 -1.00
CA SER A 54 4.74 -13.90 -0.39
C SER A 54 5.01 -14.90 0.71
N THR A 55 4.54 -14.60 1.91
CA THR A 55 4.69 -15.51 3.05
C THR A 55 3.61 -15.29 4.10
N PHE A 56 3.15 -16.38 4.71
CA PHE A 56 2.46 -16.33 5.99
C PHE A 56 3.46 -16.10 7.12
N ILE A 57 2.97 -15.59 8.23
CA ILE A 57 3.75 -15.32 9.43
C ILE A 57 3.00 -15.90 10.63
N ASN A 58 3.69 -16.66 11.46
CA ASN A 58 3.13 -17.12 12.72
C ASN A 58 3.07 -15.95 13.71
N PRO A 59 1.86 -15.49 14.11
CA PRO A 59 1.71 -14.35 15.01
C PRO A 59 2.00 -14.70 16.48
N GLU A 60 2.11 -15.99 16.82
CA GLU A 60 2.26 -16.51 18.19
C GLU A 60 1.09 -16.12 19.14
N VAL A 61 -0.01 -15.71 18.57
CA VAL A 61 -1.28 -15.42 19.26
C VAL A 61 -2.44 -15.97 18.43
N THR A 62 -3.57 -16.24 19.08
CA THR A 62 -4.78 -16.65 18.37
C THR A 62 -5.31 -15.52 17.48
N ILE A 63 -5.62 -15.83 16.24
CA ILE A 63 -6.19 -14.88 15.30
C ILE A 63 -7.66 -14.63 15.65
N PRO A 64 -8.10 -13.36 15.82
CA PRO A 64 -9.49 -13.05 16.11
C PRO A 64 -10.43 -13.59 15.04
N GLN A 65 -11.60 -14.10 15.44
CA GLN A 65 -12.56 -14.70 14.53
C GLN A 65 -12.98 -13.76 13.39
N VAL A 66 -13.14 -12.47 13.68
CA VAL A 66 -13.47 -11.45 12.66
C VAL A 66 -12.40 -11.34 11.57
N ILE A 67 -11.13 -11.52 11.92
CA ILE A 67 -10.01 -11.53 10.96
C ILE A 67 -10.02 -12.83 10.15
N ILE A 68 -10.26 -13.98 10.78
CA ILE A 68 -10.41 -15.27 10.09
C ILE A 68 -11.56 -15.19 9.08
N ASP A 69 -12.69 -14.60 9.48
CA ASP A 69 -13.86 -14.45 8.61
C ASP A 69 -13.57 -13.57 7.40
N LEU A 70 -12.73 -12.56 7.56
CA LEU A 70 -12.33 -11.62 6.52
C LEU A 70 -11.27 -12.21 5.58
N THR A 71 -10.15 -12.67 6.15
CA THR A 71 -8.94 -13.08 5.39
C THR A 71 -8.92 -14.55 5.01
N LYS A 72 -9.71 -15.37 5.68
CA LYS A 72 -9.69 -16.85 5.65
C LYS A 72 -8.37 -17.45 6.17
N ILE A 73 -7.52 -16.64 6.80
CA ILE A 73 -6.29 -17.12 7.42
C ILE A 73 -6.61 -17.60 8.84
N THR A 74 -6.43 -18.89 9.08
CA THR A 74 -6.69 -19.54 10.37
C THR A 74 -5.41 -19.78 11.14
N ASP A 75 -5.50 -20.06 12.46
CA ASP A 75 -4.35 -20.44 13.27
C ASP A 75 -3.61 -21.67 12.72
N ASP A 76 -4.35 -22.63 12.13
CA ASP A 76 -3.76 -23.81 11.50
C ASP A 76 -2.90 -23.50 10.27
N ILE A 77 -3.26 -22.47 9.51
CA ILE A 77 -2.50 -22.04 8.33
C ILE A 77 -1.14 -21.44 8.75
N VAL A 78 -1.10 -20.69 9.84
CA VAL A 78 0.08 -19.93 10.24
C VAL A 78 0.94 -20.59 11.32
N LYS A 79 0.48 -21.66 11.96
CA LYS A 79 1.17 -22.29 13.09
C LYS A 79 2.61 -22.74 12.81
N ASP A 80 2.86 -23.21 11.59
CA ASP A 80 4.17 -23.69 11.15
C ASP A 80 4.90 -22.66 10.25
N ALA A 81 4.32 -21.45 10.09
CA ALA A 81 4.94 -20.37 9.34
C ALA A 81 6.12 -19.74 10.13
N PRO A 82 7.08 -19.11 9.44
CA PRO A 82 8.16 -18.38 10.11
C PRO A 82 7.61 -17.21 10.94
N LYS A 83 8.36 -16.80 11.94
CA LYS A 83 8.02 -15.66 12.79
C LYS A 83 8.43 -14.34 12.14
N ILE A 84 7.88 -13.23 12.64
CA ILE A 84 8.19 -11.89 12.11
C ILE A 84 9.67 -11.55 12.22
N GLU A 85 10.37 -12.05 13.22
CA GLU A 85 11.82 -11.85 13.42
C GLU A 85 12.66 -12.48 12.31
N GLU A 86 12.15 -13.53 11.66
CA GLU A 86 12.80 -14.20 10.53
C GLU A 86 12.40 -13.55 9.20
N VAL A 87 11.13 -13.18 9.06
CA VAL A 87 10.56 -12.66 7.81
C VAL A 87 10.93 -11.21 7.55
N LEU A 88 10.88 -10.37 8.58
CA LEU A 88 11.04 -8.92 8.41
C LEU A 88 12.40 -8.53 7.82
N PRO A 89 13.55 -9.08 8.28
CA PRO A 89 14.83 -8.78 7.64
C PRO A 89 14.85 -9.14 6.14
N GLN A 90 14.27 -10.27 5.76
CA GLN A 90 14.17 -10.71 4.37
C GLN A 90 13.28 -9.77 3.53
N PHE A 91 12.16 -9.32 4.11
CA PHE A 91 11.27 -8.37 3.46
C PHE A 91 11.95 -6.98 3.30
N LEU A 92 12.67 -6.52 4.30
CA LEU A 92 13.42 -5.25 4.21
C LEU A 92 14.54 -5.33 3.16
N GLU A 93 15.24 -6.46 3.06
CA GLU A 93 16.21 -6.72 1.99
C GLU A 93 15.54 -6.71 0.61
N PHE A 94 14.37 -7.35 0.49
CA PHE A 94 13.57 -7.30 -0.73
C PHE A 94 13.19 -5.87 -1.13
N CYS A 95 12.96 -4.99 -0.16
CA CYS A 95 12.62 -3.58 -0.37
C CYS A 95 13.83 -2.66 -0.55
N GLU A 96 15.06 -3.15 -0.42
CA GLU A 96 16.24 -2.31 -0.44
C GLU A 96 16.39 -1.56 -1.77
N ASN A 97 16.71 -0.26 -1.68
CA ASN A 97 16.90 0.63 -2.83
C ASN A 97 15.66 0.78 -3.75
N THR A 98 14.47 0.53 -3.25
CA THR A 98 13.20 0.66 -3.99
C THR A 98 12.36 1.83 -3.47
N THR A 99 11.32 2.19 -4.22
CA THR A 99 10.21 3.02 -3.74
C THR A 99 9.05 2.10 -3.36
N ILE A 100 8.56 2.24 -2.14
CA ILE A 100 7.46 1.45 -1.60
C ILE A 100 6.14 2.03 -2.07
N VAL A 101 5.23 1.15 -2.46
CA VAL A 101 3.88 1.48 -2.89
C VAL A 101 2.88 0.62 -2.12
N ALA A 102 1.85 1.24 -1.56
CA ALA A 102 0.75 0.53 -0.94
C ALA A 102 -0.57 1.30 -1.11
N HIS A 103 -1.69 0.62 -0.93
CA HIS A 103 -3.01 1.24 -0.94
C HIS A 103 -3.44 1.57 0.48
N ASN A 104 -3.62 2.86 0.82
CA ASN A 104 -3.72 3.35 2.20
C ASN A 104 -2.42 3.07 2.99
N ALA A 105 -1.30 3.48 2.40
CA ALA A 105 0.07 3.13 2.81
C ALA A 105 0.39 3.41 4.29
N LYS A 106 -0.33 4.33 4.93
CA LYS A 106 -0.17 4.63 6.36
C LYS A 106 -0.36 3.39 7.23
N PHE A 107 -1.28 2.49 6.85
CA PHE A 107 -1.53 1.25 7.57
C PHE A 107 -0.36 0.28 7.42
N ASP A 108 -0.07 -0.15 6.19
CA ASP A 108 0.94 -1.18 5.91
C ASP A 108 2.35 -0.74 6.30
N VAL A 109 2.74 0.46 5.88
CA VAL A 109 4.05 1.05 6.23
C VAL A 109 4.17 1.29 7.73
N GLY A 110 3.08 1.67 8.39
CA GLY A 110 3.03 1.85 9.84
C GLY A 110 3.33 0.55 10.60
N PHE A 111 2.73 -0.56 10.19
CA PHE A 111 3.03 -1.88 10.77
C PHE A 111 4.49 -2.30 10.54
N ILE A 112 4.98 -2.23 9.29
CA ILE A 112 6.37 -2.59 8.99
C ILE A 112 7.36 -1.72 9.77
N THR A 113 7.14 -0.40 9.81
CA THR A 113 7.99 0.54 10.55
C THR A 113 8.02 0.21 12.05
N GLN A 114 6.85 -0.08 12.64
CA GLN A 114 6.77 -0.42 14.06
C GLN A 114 7.46 -1.76 14.37
N LYS A 115 7.27 -2.78 13.53
CA LYS A 115 7.94 -4.08 13.70
C LYS A 115 9.47 -3.98 13.48
N ALA A 116 9.92 -3.17 12.53
CA ALA A 116 11.33 -2.87 12.34
C ALA A 116 11.93 -2.20 13.58
N LYS A 117 11.25 -1.19 14.13
CA LYS A 117 11.67 -0.52 15.37
C LYS A 117 11.77 -1.49 16.56
N GLN A 118 10.82 -2.42 16.70
CA GLN A 118 10.84 -3.44 17.76
C GLN A 118 12.03 -4.40 17.64
N GLN A 119 12.55 -4.59 16.42
CA GLN A 119 13.73 -5.43 16.14
C GLN A 119 15.04 -4.61 16.01
N ASN A 120 15.02 -3.31 16.30
CA ASN A 120 16.16 -2.38 16.12
C ASN A 120 16.70 -2.36 14.69
N LEU A 121 15.82 -2.50 13.70
CA LEU A 121 16.12 -2.37 12.27
C LEU A 121 15.78 -0.97 11.78
N GLU A 122 16.67 -0.39 10.98
CA GLU A 122 16.40 0.88 10.31
C GLU A 122 15.47 0.67 9.10
N TYR A 123 14.42 1.51 9.02
CA TYR A 123 13.50 1.50 7.89
C TYR A 123 12.92 2.89 7.66
N THR A 124 13.43 3.57 6.64
CA THR A 124 13.02 4.93 6.24
C THR A 124 12.72 4.96 4.73
N PRO A 125 11.64 4.30 4.29
CA PRO A 125 11.36 4.13 2.87
C PRO A 125 10.94 5.43 2.18
N SER A 126 11.16 5.49 0.85
CA SER A 126 10.39 6.35 -0.05
C SER A 126 9.02 5.69 -0.25
N VAL A 127 7.93 6.45 -0.11
CA VAL A 127 6.57 5.87 -0.09
C VAL A 127 5.63 6.60 -1.06
N ILE A 128 4.87 5.83 -1.82
CA ILE A 128 3.73 6.27 -2.63
C ILE A 128 2.48 5.59 -2.09
N ASP A 129 1.43 6.38 -1.86
CA ASP A 129 0.10 5.89 -1.46
C ASP A 129 -0.86 5.96 -2.66
N THR A 130 -1.27 4.80 -3.17
CA THR A 130 -2.18 4.74 -4.33
C THR A 130 -3.58 5.26 -4.00
N LEU A 131 -4.03 5.21 -2.74
CA LEU A 131 -5.28 5.84 -2.31
C LEU A 131 -5.20 7.36 -2.47
N HIS A 132 -4.10 7.96 -2.02
CA HIS A 132 -3.88 9.40 -2.16
C HIS A 132 -3.74 9.79 -3.65
N TRP A 133 -2.94 9.06 -4.42
CA TRP A 133 -2.80 9.31 -5.86
C TRP A 133 -4.14 9.24 -6.59
N ALA A 134 -4.94 8.22 -6.29
CA ALA A 134 -6.27 8.07 -6.91
C ALA A 134 -7.19 9.25 -6.59
N LYS A 135 -7.20 9.73 -5.34
CA LYS A 135 -8.00 10.90 -4.94
C LYS A 135 -7.58 12.18 -5.66
N VAL A 136 -6.29 12.35 -5.92
CA VAL A 136 -5.75 13.54 -6.62
C VAL A 136 -5.97 13.45 -8.13
N LEU A 137 -5.83 12.25 -8.73
CA LEU A 137 -5.84 12.07 -10.18
C LEU A 137 -7.23 11.74 -10.75
N LEU A 138 -8.14 11.21 -9.93
CA LEU A 138 -9.47 10.72 -10.32
C LEU A 138 -10.55 11.43 -9.50
N THR A 139 -10.84 12.69 -9.82
CA THR A 139 -11.73 13.55 -9.01
C THR A 139 -13.20 13.15 -9.02
N ASP A 140 -13.63 12.32 -9.98
CA ASP A 140 -15.05 12.01 -10.22
C ASP A 140 -15.53 10.70 -9.58
N LEU A 141 -14.66 9.98 -8.85
CA LEU A 141 -15.03 8.73 -8.18
C LEU A 141 -15.71 8.98 -6.83
N LYS A 142 -16.71 8.17 -6.53
CA LYS A 142 -17.40 8.21 -5.22
C LYS A 142 -16.65 7.44 -4.14
N ARG A 143 -15.86 6.45 -4.52
CA ARG A 143 -15.08 5.58 -3.61
C ARG A 143 -13.71 5.31 -4.21
N TYR A 144 -12.71 5.20 -3.34
CA TYR A 144 -11.29 5.03 -3.70
C TYR A 144 -10.66 3.80 -3.06
N ASN A 145 -11.44 2.90 -2.43
CA ASN A 145 -10.89 1.64 -1.95
C ASN A 145 -10.41 0.77 -3.12
N LEU A 146 -9.58 -0.23 -2.84
CA LEU A 146 -8.95 -1.05 -3.86
C LEU A 146 -9.96 -1.70 -4.80
N LYS A 147 -11.09 -2.19 -4.27
CA LYS A 147 -12.17 -2.78 -5.07
C LYS A 147 -12.77 -1.78 -6.07
N ALA A 148 -13.01 -0.54 -5.63
CA ALA A 148 -13.56 0.51 -6.51
C ALA A 148 -12.57 0.89 -7.62
N LEU A 149 -11.28 1.01 -7.29
CA LEU A 149 -10.22 1.31 -8.27
C LEU A 149 -10.00 0.14 -9.23
N SER A 150 -10.01 -1.10 -8.74
CA SER A 150 -9.90 -2.29 -9.58
C SER A 150 -11.04 -2.36 -10.59
N ASN A 151 -12.27 -2.09 -10.16
CA ASN A 151 -13.42 -2.01 -11.06
C ASN A 151 -13.28 -0.88 -12.08
N TYR A 152 -12.86 0.30 -11.65
CA TYR A 152 -12.67 1.46 -12.52
C TYR A 152 -11.63 1.19 -13.63
N PHE A 153 -10.50 0.61 -13.27
CA PHE A 153 -9.41 0.29 -14.19
C PHE A 153 -9.53 -1.08 -14.88
N LYS A 154 -10.57 -1.86 -14.55
CA LYS A 154 -10.79 -3.23 -15.04
C LYS A 154 -9.63 -4.17 -14.68
N VAL A 155 -9.12 -4.02 -13.47
CA VAL A 155 -8.12 -4.89 -12.87
C VAL A 155 -8.83 -6.06 -12.17
N SER A 156 -8.32 -7.28 -12.35
CA SER A 156 -8.83 -8.44 -11.61
C SER A 156 -8.48 -8.32 -10.13
N LEU A 157 -9.43 -8.63 -9.26
CA LEU A 157 -9.26 -8.70 -7.83
C LEU A 157 -9.86 -10.02 -7.33
N ASP A 158 -9.15 -11.10 -7.63
CA ASP A 158 -9.48 -12.45 -7.19
C ASP A 158 -8.97 -12.61 -5.75
N ASN A 159 -9.68 -13.40 -4.93
CA ASN A 159 -9.30 -13.67 -3.54
C ASN A 159 -8.96 -12.42 -2.70
N HIS A 160 -9.78 -11.37 -2.81
CA HIS A 160 -9.61 -10.17 -1.98
C HIS A 160 -9.44 -10.53 -0.49
N HIS A 161 -8.57 -9.82 0.21
CA HIS A 161 -8.05 -10.11 1.56
C HIS A 161 -7.04 -11.27 1.62
N ARG A 162 -6.27 -11.44 0.55
CA ARG A 162 -5.02 -12.19 0.53
C ARG A 162 -3.92 -11.22 0.09
N ALA A 163 -2.91 -11.04 0.93
CA ALA A 163 -1.91 -9.99 0.76
C ALA A 163 -1.25 -10.01 -0.64
N ILE A 164 -0.94 -11.17 -1.20
CA ILE A 164 -0.32 -11.25 -2.53
C ILE A 164 -1.29 -10.86 -3.66
N ASP A 165 -2.58 -11.22 -3.56
CA ASP A 165 -3.58 -10.89 -4.57
C ASP A 165 -3.92 -9.39 -4.51
N ASP A 166 -4.04 -8.82 -3.30
CA ASP A 166 -4.25 -7.38 -3.10
C ASP A 166 -3.03 -6.55 -3.54
N ALA A 167 -1.80 -7.03 -3.28
CA ALA A 167 -0.58 -6.43 -3.79
C ALA A 167 -0.50 -6.46 -5.33
N LEU A 168 -0.92 -7.56 -5.95
CA LEU A 168 -0.96 -7.67 -7.41
C LEU A 168 -1.96 -6.68 -8.01
N ALA A 169 -3.19 -6.65 -7.50
CA ALA A 169 -4.21 -5.70 -7.95
C ALA A 169 -3.76 -4.25 -7.73
N THR A 170 -3.17 -3.93 -6.56
CA THR A 170 -2.60 -2.62 -6.27
C THR A 170 -1.48 -2.27 -7.25
N SER A 171 -0.64 -3.23 -7.65
CA SER A 171 0.43 -2.99 -8.62
C SER A 171 -0.10 -2.62 -10.01
N GLU A 172 -1.19 -3.23 -10.44
CA GLU A 172 -1.84 -2.89 -11.70
C GLU A 172 -2.54 -1.53 -11.65
N VAL A 173 -3.24 -1.23 -10.55
CA VAL A 173 -3.80 0.11 -10.29
C VAL A 173 -2.70 1.17 -10.27
N PHE A 174 -1.60 0.91 -9.57
CA PHE A 174 -0.44 1.81 -9.52
C PHE A 174 0.12 2.10 -10.91
N GLN A 175 0.27 1.10 -11.77
CA GLN A 175 0.77 1.29 -13.14
C GLN A 175 -0.16 2.19 -13.97
N LYS A 176 -1.49 2.11 -13.76
CA LYS A 176 -2.46 3.01 -14.40
C LYS A 176 -2.29 4.45 -13.91
N LEU A 177 -2.20 4.64 -12.62
CA LEU A 177 -1.96 5.95 -12.01
C LEU A 177 -0.61 6.54 -12.43
N LEU A 178 0.44 5.72 -12.49
CA LEU A 178 1.77 6.10 -12.95
C LEU A 178 1.74 6.59 -14.41
N SER A 179 0.97 5.91 -15.28
CA SER A 179 0.76 6.33 -16.65
C SER A 179 0.10 7.71 -16.74
N MET A 180 -0.81 8.03 -15.84
CA MET A 180 -1.42 9.36 -15.76
C MET A 180 -0.41 10.44 -15.35
N ILE A 181 0.49 10.14 -14.41
CA ILE A 181 1.58 11.03 -14.01
C ILE A 181 2.52 11.29 -15.20
N LEU A 182 2.96 10.23 -15.88
CA LEU A 182 3.83 10.33 -17.05
C LEU A 182 3.19 11.13 -18.19
N SER A 183 1.87 10.96 -18.43
CA SER A 183 1.14 11.72 -19.47
C SER A 183 1.08 13.22 -19.21
N ARG A 184 1.35 13.66 -17.98
CA ARG A 184 1.45 15.08 -17.59
C ARG A 184 2.86 15.65 -17.81
N GLY A 185 3.80 14.85 -18.35
CA GLY A 185 5.17 15.27 -18.62
C GLY A 185 6.12 15.18 -17.42
N VAL A 186 5.67 14.58 -16.30
CA VAL A 186 6.51 14.34 -15.11
C VAL A 186 7.40 13.14 -15.38
N LEU A 187 8.72 13.32 -15.35
CA LEU A 187 9.69 12.28 -15.69
C LEU A 187 10.49 11.77 -14.49
N LYS A 188 10.70 12.61 -13.48
CA LYS A 188 11.47 12.26 -12.28
C LYS A 188 10.59 12.17 -11.03
N LEU A 189 10.96 11.27 -10.11
CA LEU A 189 10.27 11.11 -8.83
C LEU A 189 10.27 12.41 -8.00
N THR A 190 11.37 13.17 -8.03
CA THR A 190 11.51 14.45 -7.33
C THR A 190 10.57 15.55 -7.84
N GLU A 191 10.08 15.43 -9.06
CA GLU A 191 9.18 16.41 -9.69
C GLU A 191 7.70 16.17 -9.35
N ILE A 192 7.34 14.98 -8.85
CA ILE A 192 5.93 14.56 -8.66
C ILE A 192 5.21 15.51 -7.68
N ASN A 193 5.80 15.79 -6.52
CA ASN A 193 5.17 16.62 -5.50
C ASN A 193 4.91 18.05 -6.01
N GLU A 194 5.87 18.64 -6.70
CA GLU A 194 5.77 20.00 -7.19
C GLU A 194 4.76 20.13 -8.34
N GLN A 195 4.88 19.29 -9.37
CA GLN A 195 4.07 19.43 -10.59
C GLN A 195 2.61 19.00 -10.40
N ILE A 196 2.34 18.01 -9.54
CA ILE A 196 0.97 17.55 -9.31
C ILE A 196 0.21 18.49 -8.36
N GLN A 197 0.84 19.00 -7.31
CA GLN A 197 0.21 19.98 -6.40
C GLN A 197 -0.18 21.28 -7.10
N THR A 198 0.64 21.78 -8.01
CA THR A 198 0.37 22.99 -8.77
C THR A 198 -0.92 22.88 -9.61
N ASN A 199 -1.22 21.67 -10.12
CA ASN A 199 -2.44 21.42 -10.89
C ASN A 199 -3.72 21.37 -10.04
N VAL A 200 -3.61 20.96 -8.77
CA VAL A 200 -4.77 20.92 -7.84
C VAL A 200 -5.16 22.33 -7.37
N GLN A 201 -4.20 23.23 -7.21
CA GLN A 201 -4.48 24.63 -6.81
C GLN A 201 -5.20 25.43 -7.90
N ASN A 202 -5.15 25.00 -9.16
CA ASN A 202 -5.82 25.63 -10.29
C ASN A 202 -7.22 25.06 -10.60
N ALA A 203 -7.63 24.01 -9.90
CA ALA A 203 -9.00 23.51 -9.91
C ALA A 203 -9.77 24.16 -8.75
N ASP A 204 -10.85 24.89 -9.05
CA ASP A 204 -11.70 25.55 -8.04
C ASP A 204 -12.00 24.60 -6.88
N THR A 205 -11.52 24.96 -5.70
CA THR A 205 -11.65 24.18 -4.48
C THR A 205 -13.10 24.20 -3.97
N PHE A 206 -13.83 23.12 -4.23
CA PHE A 206 -14.99 22.79 -3.40
C PHE A 206 -14.52 21.95 -2.22
N ASN A 207 -14.34 22.58 -1.06
CA ASN A 207 -14.10 21.90 0.20
C ASN A 207 -15.38 21.17 0.64
N VAL A 208 -15.48 19.88 0.37
CA VAL A 208 -16.51 19.03 0.96
C VAL A 208 -15.95 18.42 2.24
N MET A 209 -16.38 18.94 3.36
CA MET A 209 -16.09 18.37 4.68
C MET A 209 -17.03 17.16 4.89
N ILE A 210 -16.51 15.93 4.75
CA ILE A 210 -17.28 14.73 5.04
C ILE A 210 -17.21 14.46 6.55
N LEU A 211 -18.31 14.78 7.25
CA LEU A 211 -18.50 14.37 8.64
C LEU A 211 -19.00 12.91 8.67
N VAL A 212 -18.17 12.02 9.15
CA VAL A 212 -18.57 10.63 9.42
C VAL A 212 -19.48 10.61 10.65
N LYS A 213 -20.75 10.27 10.45
CA LYS A 213 -21.80 10.41 11.47
C LYS A 213 -22.01 9.14 12.31
N ASN A 214 -21.40 7.98 11.94
CA ASN A 214 -21.51 6.73 12.66
C ASN A 214 -20.41 5.71 12.27
N GLN A 215 -20.31 4.59 13.01
CA GLN A 215 -19.33 3.53 12.77
C GLN A 215 -19.48 2.78 11.43
N GLU A 216 -20.65 2.81 10.80
CA GLU A 216 -20.85 2.21 9.46
C GLU A 216 -20.12 3.01 8.37
N GLY A 217 -20.09 4.34 8.48
CA GLY A 217 -19.31 5.18 7.57
C GLY A 217 -17.79 4.98 7.65
N LEU A 218 -17.28 4.45 8.78
CA LEU A 218 -15.86 4.13 8.93
C LEU A 218 -15.48 2.88 8.12
N ARG A 219 -16.37 1.89 8.03
CA ARG A 219 -16.15 0.65 7.25
C ARG A 219 -16.11 0.89 5.74
N ASP A 220 -16.74 1.94 5.25
CA ASP A 220 -16.77 2.31 3.84
C ASP A 220 -15.53 3.13 3.41
N MET A 221 -14.66 3.49 4.36
CA MET A 221 -13.42 4.23 4.10
C MET A 221 -12.16 3.35 4.02
N TYR A 222 -12.30 2.05 4.38
CA TYR A 222 -11.21 1.07 4.35
C TYR A 222 -11.43 0.01 3.27
#